data_cb46c6b68dec0a7dc96e5b7afd341562
#
_entry.id   cb46c6b68dec0a7dc96e5b7afd341562
#
_cell.length_a   1.000
_cell.length_b   1.000
_cell.length_c   1.000
_cell.angle_alpha   90.00
_cell.angle_beta   90.00
_cell.angle_gamma   90.00
#
_symmetry.space_group_name_H-M   'P 1'
#
loop_
_entity.id
_entity.type
_entity.pdbx_description
1 polymer ?
#
loop_
_entity_poly.entity_id
_entity_poly.type
_entity_poly.pdbx_seq_one_letter_code
_entity_poly.pdbx_strand_id
1 'polypeptide(L)'
;RKYKRECLERVEQYNSYIAKKRQEIELARKEEKKILEKIYFDTNTNVENISNFSLNLFDRIPTDDDFLRLYIGKGLVKAHRELDYKKPESFETNDELACIPDELTSEYKMIPDSPITIDLKKNSAVGICGKKEMNKVLFKNILIDVISRHYFGDVKLFLLIDDVQEYSWVKRIPHIYAANGMRNIVFDSESRNNVFEYLYKELTIRRSMKSCAGLPYLVVLVMN
;
A
#
# COMPACT_ATOMS: atom_id res chain seq x y z
N ARG A 1 -0.20 31.47 -49.42
CA ARG A 1 -0.61 32.19 -48.20
C ARG A 1 -1.81 31.48 -47.49
N LYS A 2 -2.85 31.05 -48.25
CA LYS A 2 -4.02 30.36 -47.68
C LYS A 2 -3.63 29.06 -46.96
N TYR A 3 -2.86 28.19 -47.58
CA TYR A 3 -2.41 26.91 -47.01
C TYR A 3 -1.64 27.08 -45.68
N LYS A 4 -0.71 28.06 -45.59
CA LYS A 4 0.02 28.32 -44.32
C LYS A 4 -0.90 28.73 -43.17
N ARG A 5 -1.94 29.51 -43.47
CA ARG A 5 -2.94 29.93 -42.48
C ARG A 5 -3.77 28.75 -42.01
N GLU A 6 -4.25 27.90 -42.93
CA GLU A 6 -5.01 26.69 -42.60
C GLU A 6 -4.17 25.71 -41.76
N CYS A 7 -2.85 25.56 -42.03
CA CYS A 7 -1.96 24.75 -41.19
C CYS A 7 -1.80 25.32 -39.77
N LEU A 8 -1.65 26.65 -39.64
CA LEU A 8 -1.53 27.30 -38.33
C LEU A 8 -2.84 27.15 -37.52
N GLU A 9 -3.98 27.41 -38.16
CA GLU A 9 -5.28 27.23 -37.51
C GLU A 9 -5.51 25.79 -37.02
N ARG A 10 -5.07 24.79 -37.81
CA ARG A 10 -5.13 23.37 -37.41
C ARG A 10 -4.24 23.08 -36.19
N VAL A 11 -3.00 23.59 -36.17
CA VAL A 11 -2.07 23.43 -35.04
C VAL A 11 -2.64 24.08 -33.77
N GLU A 12 -3.20 25.28 -33.87
CA GLU A 12 -3.83 25.96 -32.73
C GLU A 12 -5.04 25.20 -32.21
N GLN A 13 -5.89 24.69 -33.06
CA GLN A 13 -7.05 23.89 -32.71
C GLN A 13 -6.60 22.59 -32.00
N TYR A 14 -5.58 21.92 -32.54
CA TYR A 14 -5.03 20.70 -31.96
C TYR A 14 -4.44 20.96 -30.58
N ASN A 15 -3.61 22.01 -30.44
CA ASN A 15 -3.02 22.39 -29.15
C ASN A 15 -4.10 22.75 -28.11
N SER A 16 -5.15 23.45 -28.53
CA SER A 16 -6.29 23.74 -27.65
C SER A 16 -7.02 22.47 -27.20
N TYR A 17 -7.21 21.51 -28.10
CA TYR A 17 -7.79 20.22 -27.79
C TYR A 17 -6.90 19.44 -26.78
N ILE A 18 -5.60 19.39 -27.02
CA ILE A 18 -4.64 18.72 -26.13
C ILE A 18 -4.59 19.38 -24.74
N ALA A 19 -4.61 20.72 -24.69
CA ALA A 19 -4.67 21.44 -23.41
C ALA A 19 -5.93 21.08 -22.60
N LYS A 20 -7.08 20.99 -23.28
CA LYS A 20 -8.33 20.55 -22.64
C LYS A 20 -8.23 19.10 -22.14
N LYS A 21 -7.67 18.19 -22.95
CA LYS A 21 -7.46 16.80 -22.55
C LYS A 21 -6.51 16.65 -21.38
N ARG A 22 -5.44 17.45 -21.34
CA ARG A 22 -4.51 17.51 -20.19
C ARG A 22 -5.24 17.87 -18.89
N GLN A 23 -6.11 18.88 -18.92
CA GLN A 23 -6.90 19.26 -17.75
C GLN A 23 -7.87 18.15 -17.30
N GLU A 24 -8.54 17.48 -18.26
CA GLU A 24 -9.42 16.34 -17.93
C GLU A 24 -8.65 15.21 -17.25
N ILE A 25 -7.45 14.87 -17.75
CA ILE A 25 -6.59 13.84 -17.18
C ILE A 25 -6.10 14.24 -15.79
N GLU A 26 -5.65 15.49 -15.62
CA GLU A 26 -5.20 15.99 -14.30
C GLU A 26 -6.30 15.91 -13.24
N LEU A 27 -7.52 16.28 -13.60
CA LEU A 27 -8.67 16.16 -12.71
C LEU A 27 -8.92 14.69 -12.33
N ALA A 28 -8.92 13.80 -13.32
CA ALA A 28 -9.10 12.37 -13.08
C ALA A 28 -8.00 11.80 -12.17
N ARG A 29 -6.73 12.21 -12.35
CA ARG A 29 -5.62 11.78 -11.47
C ARG A 29 -5.74 12.32 -10.05
N LYS A 30 -6.20 13.57 -9.89
CA LYS A 30 -6.48 14.14 -8.57
C LYS A 30 -7.61 13.40 -7.85
N GLU A 31 -8.66 13.02 -8.59
CA GLU A 31 -9.76 12.23 -8.02
C GLU A 31 -9.30 10.82 -7.62
N GLU A 32 -8.53 10.16 -8.49
CA GLU A 32 -7.96 8.84 -8.21
C GLU A 32 -7.06 8.86 -6.96
N LYS A 33 -6.19 9.87 -6.84
CA LYS A 33 -5.37 10.08 -5.66
C LYS A 33 -6.21 10.23 -4.39
N LYS A 34 -7.25 11.06 -4.42
CA LYS A 34 -8.16 11.23 -3.27
C LYS A 34 -8.86 9.94 -2.86
N ILE A 35 -9.22 9.11 -3.83
CA ILE A 35 -9.82 7.79 -3.57
C ILE A 35 -8.81 6.89 -2.89
N LEU A 36 -7.57 6.82 -3.41
CA LEU A 36 -6.50 6.03 -2.81
C LEU A 36 -6.20 6.47 -1.37
N GLU A 37 -6.16 7.77 -1.10
CA GLU A 37 -5.95 8.31 0.24
C GLU A 37 -7.11 8.00 1.22
N LYS A 38 -8.34 7.85 0.70
CA LYS A 38 -9.49 7.41 1.49
C LYS A 38 -9.51 5.90 1.75
N ILE A 39 -8.93 5.11 0.84
CA ILE A 39 -8.85 3.66 1.00
C ILE A 39 -7.66 3.28 1.88
N TYR A 40 -6.52 3.94 1.70
CA TYR A 40 -5.27 3.65 2.40
C TYR A 40 -4.86 4.86 3.24
N PHE A 41 -5.25 4.85 4.51
CA PHE A 41 -4.94 5.90 5.44
C PHE A 41 -3.43 6.00 5.69
N ASP A 42 -2.93 7.21 5.83
CA ASP A 42 -1.58 7.41 6.33
C ASP A 42 -1.50 7.13 7.83
N THR A 43 -0.29 7.07 8.36
CA THR A 43 -0.04 6.73 9.77
C THR A 43 -0.69 7.71 10.73
N ASN A 44 -0.72 9.01 10.40
CA ASN A 44 -1.32 10.03 11.26
C ASN A 44 -2.83 9.83 11.35
N THR A 45 -3.49 9.61 10.22
CA THR A 45 -4.92 9.31 10.16
C THR A 45 -5.26 8.03 10.94
N ASN A 46 -4.41 6.99 10.84
CA ASN A 46 -4.59 5.76 11.62
C ASN A 46 -4.44 6.01 13.13
N VAL A 47 -3.48 6.82 13.56
CA VAL A 47 -3.32 7.22 14.96
C VAL A 47 -4.53 8.03 15.46
N GLU A 48 -5.04 8.96 14.65
CA GLU A 48 -6.25 9.72 14.96
C GLU A 48 -7.48 8.79 15.08
N ASN A 49 -7.64 7.83 14.17
CA ASN A 49 -8.70 6.84 14.23
C ASN A 49 -8.65 6.02 15.53
N ILE A 50 -7.46 5.60 15.96
CA ILE A 50 -7.26 4.88 17.23
C ILE A 50 -7.62 5.79 18.42
N SER A 51 -7.14 7.02 18.43
CA SER A 51 -7.34 7.96 19.53
C SER A 51 -8.80 8.36 19.72
N ASN A 52 -9.54 8.47 18.63
CA ASN A 52 -10.94 8.91 18.61
C ASN A 52 -11.94 7.75 18.60
N PHE A 53 -11.49 6.49 18.65
CA PHE A 53 -12.33 5.30 18.51
C PHE A 53 -13.25 5.40 17.27
N SER A 54 -12.65 5.78 16.14
CA SER A 54 -13.36 5.98 14.88
C SER A 54 -14.02 4.71 14.38
N LEU A 55 -15.11 4.86 13.61
CA LEU A 55 -15.75 3.77 12.87
C LEU A 55 -14.87 3.12 11.81
N ASN A 56 -13.75 3.76 11.46
CA ASN A 56 -12.76 3.23 10.53
C ASN A 56 -11.79 2.22 11.18
N LEU A 57 -11.92 1.96 12.49
CA LEU A 57 -11.13 0.92 13.14
C LEU A 57 -11.63 -0.46 12.73
N PHE A 58 -10.67 -1.36 12.45
CA PHE A 58 -10.96 -2.74 12.07
C PHE A 58 -11.89 -2.86 10.85
N ASP A 59 -11.73 -1.95 9.89
CA ASP A 59 -12.54 -1.87 8.69
C ASP A 59 -12.16 -2.93 7.62
N ARG A 60 -11.08 -3.70 7.84
CA ARG A 60 -10.62 -4.78 6.94
C ARG A 60 -10.97 -6.13 7.50
N ILE A 61 -11.74 -6.90 6.75
CA ILE A 61 -12.09 -8.27 7.09
C ILE A 61 -11.43 -9.28 6.14
N PRO A 62 -11.23 -10.54 6.55
CA PRO A 62 -10.50 -11.55 5.75
C PRO A 62 -11.05 -11.80 4.36
N THR A 63 -12.31 -11.49 4.09
CA THR A 63 -12.99 -11.64 2.78
C THR A 63 -12.68 -10.51 1.82
N ASP A 64 -12.15 -9.38 2.29
CA ASP A 64 -11.85 -8.24 1.43
C ASP A 64 -10.63 -8.51 0.55
N ASP A 65 -10.67 -7.97 -0.67
CA ASP A 65 -9.57 -8.08 -1.64
C ASP A 65 -8.30 -7.37 -1.18
N ASP A 66 -8.44 -6.36 -0.33
CA ASP A 66 -7.36 -5.57 0.22
C ASP A 66 -7.06 -5.87 1.70
N PHE A 67 -7.60 -6.97 2.24
CA PHE A 67 -7.18 -7.49 3.53
C PHE A 67 -5.68 -7.82 3.54
N LEU A 68 -4.95 -7.35 4.55
CA LEU A 68 -3.47 -7.40 4.64
C LEU A 68 -2.74 -6.66 3.52
N ARG A 69 -3.39 -5.70 2.86
CA ARG A 69 -2.72 -4.72 2.02
C ARG A 69 -2.38 -3.50 2.88
N LEU A 70 -1.13 -3.40 3.27
CA LEU A 70 -0.64 -2.46 4.27
C LEU A 70 -0.07 -1.20 3.61
N TYR A 71 -0.38 -0.05 4.20
CA TYR A 71 0.22 1.23 3.83
C TYR A 71 1.68 1.31 4.32
N ILE A 72 2.59 1.71 3.43
CA ILE A 72 4.02 1.84 3.76
C ILE A 72 4.55 3.26 3.59
N GLY A 73 3.85 4.12 2.89
CA GLY A 73 4.30 5.49 2.64
C GLY A 73 3.64 6.10 1.41
N LYS A 74 4.16 7.23 0.96
CA LYS A 74 3.72 7.92 -0.26
C LYS A 74 4.83 7.93 -1.31
N GLY A 75 4.43 7.86 -2.58
CA GLY A 75 5.36 7.92 -3.71
C GLY A 75 4.67 7.82 -5.05
N LEU A 76 5.40 7.35 -6.06
CA LEU A 76 4.87 7.17 -7.41
C LEU A 76 4.10 5.86 -7.50
N VAL A 77 2.81 5.94 -7.81
CA VAL A 77 1.93 4.79 -7.97
C VAL A 77 1.39 4.74 -9.40
N LYS A 78 1.37 3.56 -10.02
CA LYS A 78 0.78 3.40 -11.34
C LYS A 78 -0.71 3.74 -11.26
N ALA A 79 -1.17 4.61 -12.18
CA ALA A 79 -2.57 4.93 -12.31
C ALA A 79 -3.39 3.69 -12.68
N HIS A 80 -4.53 3.50 -12.04
CA HIS A 80 -5.43 2.38 -12.30
C HIS A 80 -6.19 2.58 -13.62
N ARG A 81 -6.62 3.81 -13.89
CA ARG A 81 -7.23 4.16 -15.18
C ARG A 81 -6.14 4.40 -16.21
N GLU A 82 -6.01 3.51 -17.17
CA GLU A 82 -5.12 3.71 -18.31
C GLU A 82 -5.72 4.72 -19.28
N LEU A 83 -4.86 5.48 -19.95
CA LEU A 83 -5.29 6.37 -21.02
C LEU A 83 -5.44 5.55 -22.29
N ASP A 84 -6.65 5.47 -22.79
CA ASP A 84 -6.93 4.75 -24.04
C ASP A 84 -6.59 5.68 -25.23
N TYR A 85 -5.42 5.43 -25.80
CA TYR A 85 -4.96 6.09 -27.02
C TYR A 85 -4.57 5.03 -28.04
N LYS A 86 -5.32 5.02 -29.16
CA LYS A 86 -4.98 4.17 -30.30
C LYS A 86 -4.10 4.96 -31.25
N LYS A 87 -2.83 4.56 -31.32
CA LYS A 87 -1.88 5.13 -32.26
C LYS A 87 -2.39 4.87 -33.69
N PRO A 88 -2.58 5.92 -34.52
CA PRO A 88 -2.95 5.73 -35.91
C PRO A 88 -1.82 4.99 -36.64
N GLU A 89 -2.16 4.02 -37.47
CA GLU A 89 -1.26 3.37 -38.40
C GLU A 89 -0.91 4.38 -39.52
N SER A 90 0.05 5.26 -39.27
CA SER A 90 0.53 6.24 -40.23
C SER A 90 1.95 5.87 -40.67
N PHE A 91 2.16 5.83 -41.97
CA PHE A 91 3.48 5.62 -42.56
C PHE A 91 4.34 6.90 -42.57
N GLU A 92 3.78 8.05 -42.24
CA GLU A 92 4.48 9.33 -42.18
C GLU A 92 4.89 9.65 -40.74
N THR A 93 6.19 9.44 -40.44
CA THR A 93 6.75 9.50 -39.09
C THR A 93 7.25 10.88 -38.66
N ASN A 94 7.05 11.94 -39.43
CA ASN A 94 7.67 13.27 -39.20
C ASN A 94 6.67 14.37 -38.78
N ASP A 95 5.52 14.02 -38.20
CA ASP A 95 4.64 15.02 -37.60
C ASP A 95 4.95 15.18 -36.09
N GLU A 96 5.53 16.34 -35.72
CA GLU A 96 5.83 16.68 -34.32
C GLU A 96 4.59 16.59 -33.42
N LEU A 97 3.40 16.81 -33.96
CA LEU A 97 2.14 16.71 -33.25
C LEU A 97 1.75 15.26 -32.94
N ALA A 98 2.25 14.30 -33.71
CA ALA A 98 1.94 12.88 -33.54
C ALA A 98 2.55 12.27 -32.25
N CYS A 99 3.60 12.88 -31.70
CA CYS A 99 4.26 12.43 -30.49
C CYS A 99 3.52 12.84 -29.21
N ILE A 100 2.70 13.91 -29.27
CA ILE A 100 2.06 14.52 -28.09
C ILE A 100 1.18 13.53 -27.30
N PRO A 101 0.37 12.66 -27.91
CA PRO A 101 -0.43 11.69 -27.16
C PRO A 101 0.42 10.62 -26.46
N ASP A 102 1.54 10.18 -27.06
CA ASP A 102 2.47 9.23 -26.46
C ASP A 102 3.16 9.87 -25.22
N GLU A 103 3.54 11.15 -25.32
CA GLU A 103 4.11 11.93 -24.22
C GLU A 103 3.11 12.08 -23.08
N LEU A 104 1.87 12.47 -23.38
CA LEU A 104 0.80 12.55 -22.38
C LEU A 104 0.55 11.22 -21.69
N THR A 105 0.51 10.13 -22.44
CA THR A 105 0.31 8.79 -21.87
C THR A 105 1.44 8.42 -20.92
N SER A 106 2.68 8.75 -21.28
CA SER A 106 3.85 8.53 -20.42
C SER A 106 3.86 9.41 -19.19
N GLU A 107 3.54 10.70 -19.32
CA GLU A 107 3.52 11.69 -18.25
C GLU A 107 2.50 11.32 -17.16
N TYR A 108 1.29 10.94 -17.57
CA TYR A 108 0.20 10.64 -16.65
C TYR A 108 0.03 9.14 -16.32
N LYS A 109 1.02 8.31 -16.65
CA LYS A 109 1.04 6.90 -16.30
C LYS A 109 1.14 6.66 -14.80
N MET A 110 1.83 7.55 -14.09
CA MET A 110 2.07 7.48 -12.65
C MET A 110 1.41 8.66 -11.94
N ILE A 111 0.93 8.40 -10.73
CA ILE A 111 0.36 9.41 -9.84
C ILE A 111 1.39 9.68 -8.73
N PRO A 112 1.92 10.91 -8.63
CA PRO A 112 2.89 11.26 -7.61
C PRO A 112 2.24 11.42 -6.24
N ASP A 113 3.05 11.22 -5.20
CA ASP A 113 2.66 11.43 -3.79
C ASP A 113 1.37 10.71 -3.42
N SER A 114 1.23 9.47 -3.90
CA SER A 114 0.08 8.58 -3.66
C SER A 114 0.44 7.46 -2.72
N PRO A 115 -0.53 6.86 -1.99
CA PRO A 115 -0.30 5.77 -1.06
C PRO A 115 0.38 4.57 -1.73
N ILE A 116 1.55 4.17 -1.23
CA ILE A 116 2.21 2.91 -1.61
C ILE A 116 1.79 1.85 -0.62
N THR A 117 1.43 0.68 -1.12
CA THR A 117 0.97 -0.45 -0.32
C THR A 117 1.75 -1.72 -0.59
N ILE A 118 1.82 -2.60 0.42
CA ILE A 118 2.32 -3.98 0.30
C ILE A 118 1.15 -4.92 0.53
N ASP A 119 0.98 -5.88 -0.37
CA ASP A 119 -0.05 -6.92 -0.25
C ASP A 119 0.58 -8.20 0.31
N LEU A 120 0.36 -8.49 1.59
CA LEU A 120 0.92 -9.67 2.27
C LEU A 120 0.18 -10.97 1.92
N LYS A 121 -1.05 -10.91 1.40
CA LYS A 121 -1.74 -12.11 0.89
C LYS A 121 -1.10 -12.62 -0.40
N LYS A 122 -0.61 -11.70 -1.25
CA LYS A 122 0.08 -12.05 -2.51
C LYS A 122 1.56 -12.31 -2.31
N ASN A 123 2.18 -11.60 -1.37
CA ASN A 123 3.61 -11.67 -1.09
C ASN A 123 3.81 -12.18 0.33
N SER A 124 3.98 -13.49 0.49
CA SER A 124 4.12 -14.13 1.80
C SER A 124 5.36 -13.69 2.59
N ALA A 125 6.36 -13.09 1.92
CA ALA A 125 7.54 -12.52 2.55
C ALA A 125 7.96 -11.25 1.81
N VAL A 126 8.26 -10.19 2.56
CA VAL A 126 8.70 -8.89 2.04
C VAL A 126 9.94 -8.45 2.82
N GLY A 127 11.04 -8.21 2.11
CA GLY A 127 12.27 -7.65 2.68
C GLY A 127 12.34 -6.15 2.42
N ILE A 128 12.71 -5.39 3.45
CA ILE A 128 12.88 -3.94 3.39
C ILE A 128 14.34 -3.63 3.69
N CYS A 129 15.02 -3.01 2.72
CA CYS A 129 16.41 -2.61 2.84
C CYS A 129 16.52 -1.09 2.81
N GLY A 130 17.25 -0.51 3.76
CA GLY A 130 17.43 0.93 3.85
C GLY A 130 18.24 1.36 5.07
N LYS A 131 18.30 2.67 5.29
CA LYS A 131 18.92 3.22 6.50
C LYS A 131 18.11 2.80 7.74
N LYS A 132 18.81 2.42 8.82
CA LYS A 132 18.19 1.92 10.05
C LYS A 132 17.05 2.82 10.56
N GLU A 133 17.25 4.13 10.59
CA GLU A 133 16.25 5.08 11.08
C GLU A 133 14.98 5.09 10.19
N MET A 134 15.15 4.98 8.87
CA MET A 134 14.02 4.90 7.94
C MET A 134 13.27 3.57 8.09
N ASN A 135 14.00 2.48 8.29
CA ASN A 135 13.39 1.17 8.52
C ASN A 135 12.57 1.15 9.82
N LYS A 136 13.03 1.82 10.88
CA LYS A 136 12.27 1.99 12.12
C LYS A 136 10.95 2.75 11.91
N VAL A 137 10.99 3.84 11.15
CA VAL A 137 9.77 4.60 10.81
C VAL A 137 8.79 3.71 10.03
N LEU A 138 9.30 3.00 9.03
CA LEU A 138 8.47 2.13 8.21
C LEU A 138 7.87 0.96 9.01
N PHE A 139 8.66 0.36 9.90
CA PHE A 139 8.17 -0.68 10.81
C PHE A 139 7.03 -0.17 11.69
N LYS A 140 7.17 1.04 12.27
CA LYS A 140 6.10 1.68 13.06
C LYS A 140 4.86 1.92 12.21
N ASN A 141 5.01 2.42 10.98
CA ASN A 141 3.90 2.66 10.07
C ASN A 141 3.14 1.38 9.75
N ILE A 142 3.85 0.31 9.40
CA ILE A 142 3.27 -1.01 9.13
C ILE A 142 2.53 -1.53 10.37
N LEU A 143 3.16 -1.43 11.54
CA LEU A 143 2.56 -1.91 12.80
C LEU A 143 1.28 -1.14 13.14
N ILE A 144 1.30 0.19 13.01
CA ILE A 144 0.12 1.04 13.25
C ILE A 144 -0.99 0.74 12.23
N ASP A 145 -0.66 0.52 10.96
CA ASP A 145 -1.64 0.18 9.94
C ASP A 145 -2.31 -1.17 10.24
N VAL A 146 -1.53 -2.18 10.62
CA VAL A 146 -2.10 -3.51 11.01
C VAL A 146 -3.05 -3.39 12.19
N ILE A 147 -2.61 -2.72 13.26
CA ILE A 147 -3.40 -2.67 14.51
C ILE A 147 -4.64 -1.78 14.44
N SER A 148 -4.65 -0.81 13.53
CA SER A 148 -5.80 0.09 13.33
C SER A 148 -6.85 -0.51 12.40
N ARG A 149 -6.39 -1.21 11.34
CA ARG A 149 -7.25 -1.65 10.24
C ARG A 149 -7.76 -3.09 10.35
N HIS A 150 -7.04 -3.94 11.10
CA HIS A 150 -7.35 -5.36 11.19
C HIS A 150 -7.77 -5.75 12.62
N TYR A 151 -8.83 -6.53 12.74
CA TYR A 151 -9.26 -7.00 14.03
C TYR A 151 -8.29 -8.02 14.61
N PHE A 152 -8.02 -7.93 15.92
CA PHE A 152 -7.05 -8.82 16.59
C PHE A 152 -7.46 -10.29 16.65
N GLY A 153 -8.71 -10.61 16.34
CA GLY A 153 -9.20 -11.97 16.14
C GLY A 153 -8.83 -12.52 14.76
N ASP A 154 -8.65 -11.64 13.75
CA ASP A 154 -8.35 -12.02 12.39
C ASP A 154 -6.84 -11.98 12.07
N VAL A 155 -6.07 -11.18 12.83
CA VAL A 155 -4.62 -11.05 12.65
C VAL A 155 -3.91 -11.17 13.99
N LYS A 156 -2.91 -12.06 14.06
CA LYS A 156 -1.97 -12.18 15.18
C LYS A 156 -0.59 -11.73 14.74
N LEU A 157 0.01 -10.84 15.55
CA LEU A 157 1.35 -10.30 15.34
C LEU A 157 2.39 -11.07 16.14
N PHE A 158 3.50 -11.36 15.48
CA PHE A 158 4.73 -11.88 16.09
C PHE A 158 5.82 -10.85 15.82
N LEU A 159 6.40 -10.30 16.87
CA LEU A 159 7.35 -9.20 16.78
C LEU A 159 8.73 -9.64 17.27
N LEU A 160 9.71 -9.55 16.39
CA LEU A 160 11.13 -9.76 16.70
C LEU A 160 11.80 -8.39 16.68
N ILE A 161 12.12 -7.86 17.85
CA ILE A 161 12.61 -6.47 18.02
C ILE A 161 13.84 -6.44 18.93
N ASP A 162 14.87 -5.68 18.54
CA ASP A 162 16.09 -5.52 19.32
C ASP A 162 15.91 -4.53 20.47
N ASP A 163 15.16 -3.45 20.24
CA ASP A 163 14.97 -2.37 21.22
C ASP A 163 13.58 -2.42 21.86
N VAL A 164 13.50 -3.14 22.99
CA VAL A 164 12.25 -3.28 23.75
C VAL A 164 11.77 -1.96 24.37
N GLN A 165 12.71 -1.06 24.69
CA GLN A 165 12.35 0.23 25.31
C GLN A 165 11.61 1.12 24.33
N GLU A 166 12.10 1.21 23.10
CA GLU A 166 11.47 1.99 22.03
C GLU A 166 10.04 1.48 21.69
N TYR A 167 9.84 0.15 21.81
CA TYR A 167 8.57 -0.51 21.48
C TYR A 167 7.77 -0.96 22.72
N SER A 168 8.01 -0.36 23.89
CA SER A 168 7.34 -0.76 25.15
C SER A 168 5.81 -0.69 25.10
N TRP A 169 5.26 0.23 24.30
CA TRP A 169 3.83 0.42 24.08
C TRP A 169 3.16 -0.79 23.41
N VAL A 170 3.90 -1.55 22.60
CA VAL A 170 3.41 -2.74 21.90
C VAL A 170 2.88 -3.80 22.86
N LYS A 171 3.39 -3.85 24.09
CA LYS A 171 2.96 -4.81 25.13
C LYS A 171 1.47 -4.71 25.48
N ARG A 172 0.79 -3.65 25.07
CA ARG A 172 -0.63 -3.40 25.33
C ARG A 172 -1.53 -3.70 24.14
N ILE A 173 -0.98 -4.09 23.00
CA ILE A 173 -1.72 -4.32 21.78
C ILE A 173 -2.34 -5.72 21.81
N PRO A 174 -3.67 -5.88 21.59
CA PRO A 174 -4.33 -7.19 21.64
C PRO A 174 -3.81 -8.19 20.60
N HIS A 175 -3.31 -7.72 19.48
CA HIS A 175 -2.81 -8.54 18.36
C HIS A 175 -1.63 -9.44 18.73
N ILE A 176 -0.83 -9.06 19.74
CA ILE A 176 0.36 -9.82 20.14
C ILE A 176 0.05 -10.94 21.13
N TYR A 177 -1.18 -11.08 21.59
CA TYR A 177 -1.50 -12.14 22.56
C TYR A 177 -1.88 -13.42 21.85
N ALA A 178 -1.18 -14.48 22.18
CA ALA A 178 -1.53 -15.85 21.84
C ALA A 178 -2.77 -16.31 22.62
N ALA A 179 -3.40 -17.40 22.20
CA ALA A 179 -4.59 -17.96 22.86
C ALA A 179 -4.33 -18.37 24.32
N ASN A 180 -3.09 -18.74 24.66
CA ASN A 180 -2.66 -19.09 26.01
C ASN A 180 -2.27 -17.88 26.89
N GLY A 181 -2.45 -16.64 26.39
CA GLY A 181 -2.09 -15.41 27.09
C GLY A 181 -0.61 -14.99 26.97
N MET A 182 0.21 -15.81 26.31
CA MET A 182 1.60 -15.44 26.03
C MET A 182 1.68 -14.24 25.06
N ARG A 183 2.68 -13.42 25.22
CA ARG A 183 2.98 -12.31 24.29
C ARG A 183 3.93 -12.79 23.18
N ASN A 184 3.54 -12.61 21.95
CA ASN A 184 4.32 -12.97 20.77
C ASN A 184 5.40 -11.91 20.46
N ILE A 185 6.21 -11.57 21.46
CA ILE A 185 7.32 -10.61 21.31
C ILE A 185 8.62 -11.31 21.67
N VAL A 186 9.60 -11.22 20.77
CA VAL A 186 10.96 -11.73 20.97
C VAL A 186 11.89 -10.56 21.23
N PHE A 187 12.57 -10.57 22.37
CA PHE A 187 13.55 -9.56 22.79
C PHE A 187 14.77 -10.14 23.48
N ASP A 188 14.72 -11.41 23.87
CA ASP A 188 15.82 -12.18 24.46
C ASP A 188 15.76 -13.65 24.04
N SER A 189 16.69 -14.45 24.55
CA SER A 189 16.80 -15.88 24.21
C SER A 189 15.63 -16.70 24.74
N GLU A 190 15.09 -16.35 25.89
CA GLU A 190 13.99 -17.07 26.53
C GLU A 190 12.68 -16.81 25.76
N SER A 191 12.33 -15.54 25.54
CA SER A 191 11.16 -15.15 24.76
C SER A 191 11.22 -15.69 23.33
N ARG A 192 12.44 -15.73 22.72
CA ARG A 192 12.64 -16.34 21.42
C ARG A 192 12.23 -17.82 21.42
N ASN A 193 12.75 -18.60 22.36
CA ASN A 193 12.46 -20.02 22.43
C ASN A 193 10.95 -20.27 22.61
N ASN A 194 10.32 -19.54 23.53
CA ASN A 194 8.89 -19.67 23.83
C ASN A 194 8.01 -19.30 22.63
N VAL A 195 8.32 -18.17 21.95
CA VAL A 195 7.54 -17.69 20.81
C VAL A 195 7.71 -18.61 19.59
N PHE A 196 8.96 -19.06 19.31
CA PHE A 196 9.20 -19.97 18.19
C PHE A 196 8.61 -21.36 18.43
N GLU A 197 8.65 -21.88 19.66
CA GLU A 197 7.99 -23.15 20.01
C GLU A 197 6.48 -23.06 19.81
N TYR A 198 5.86 -21.97 20.26
CA TYR A 198 4.43 -21.72 20.04
C TYR A 198 4.10 -21.63 18.56
N LEU A 199 4.85 -20.82 17.81
CA LEU A 199 4.64 -20.65 16.37
C LEU A 199 4.80 -21.96 15.60
N TYR A 200 5.81 -22.76 15.96
CA TYR A 200 6.04 -24.07 15.35
C TYR A 200 4.86 -25.03 15.60
N LYS A 201 4.38 -25.10 16.85
CA LYS A 201 3.21 -25.92 17.20
C LYS A 201 1.97 -25.48 16.44
N GLU A 202 1.70 -24.18 16.39
CA GLU A 202 0.56 -23.60 15.66
C GLU A 202 0.61 -23.92 14.17
N LEU A 203 1.77 -23.73 13.53
CA LEU A 203 1.96 -24.04 12.11
C LEU A 203 1.85 -25.55 11.82
N THR A 204 2.32 -26.41 12.74
CA THR A 204 2.21 -27.86 12.62
C THR A 204 0.74 -28.30 12.67
N ILE A 205 -0.03 -27.72 13.59
CA ILE A 205 -1.47 -27.98 13.69
C ILE A 205 -2.19 -27.53 12.42
N ARG A 206 -1.92 -26.32 11.94
CA ARG A 206 -2.54 -25.79 10.72
C ARG A 206 -2.22 -26.63 9.49
N ARG A 207 -0.99 -27.13 9.39
CA ARG A 207 -0.58 -28.02 8.29
C ARG A 207 -1.37 -29.34 8.28
N SER A 208 -1.81 -29.84 9.43
CA SER A 208 -2.61 -31.05 9.54
C SER A 208 -4.10 -30.84 9.28
N MET A 209 -4.57 -29.60 9.25
CA MET A 209 -5.97 -29.24 9.03
C MET A 209 -6.32 -29.31 7.54
N LYS A 210 -7.56 -29.71 7.23
CA LYS A 210 -8.08 -29.67 5.85
C LYS A 210 -8.33 -28.24 5.35
N SER A 211 -8.61 -27.32 6.26
CA SER A 211 -8.83 -25.91 5.97
C SER A 211 -8.43 -25.07 7.19
N CYS A 212 -7.82 -23.90 6.92
CA CYS A 212 -7.52 -22.90 7.94
C CYS A 212 -8.53 -21.73 7.93
N ALA A 213 -9.69 -21.90 7.28
CA ALA A 213 -10.73 -20.87 7.26
C ALA A 213 -11.21 -20.55 8.70
N GLY A 214 -11.33 -19.26 8.99
CA GLY A 214 -11.70 -18.78 10.34
C GLY A 214 -10.58 -18.73 11.36
N LEU A 215 -9.36 -19.18 11.02
CA LEU A 215 -8.19 -18.97 11.87
C LEU A 215 -7.53 -17.61 11.56
N PRO A 216 -6.95 -16.96 12.59
CA PRO A 216 -6.27 -15.69 12.39
C PRO A 216 -5.04 -15.82 11.47
N TYR A 217 -4.79 -14.82 10.67
CA TYR A 217 -3.54 -14.71 9.92
C TYR A 217 -2.38 -14.42 10.86
N LEU A 218 -1.25 -15.07 10.64
CA LEU A 218 -0.04 -14.88 11.44
C LEU A 218 0.91 -13.96 10.67
N VAL A 219 1.15 -12.77 11.19
CA VAL A 219 2.05 -11.78 10.60
C VAL A 219 3.28 -11.66 11.48
N VAL A 220 4.44 -11.95 10.91
CA VAL A 220 5.73 -11.87 11.59
C VAL A 220 6.47 -10.63 11.11
N LEU A 221 6.75 -9.71 12.02
CA LEU A 221 7.54 -8.52 11.77
C LEU A 221 8.90 -8.63 12.45
N VAL A 222 9.96 -8.52 11.65
CA VAL A 222 11.34 -8.63 12.12
C VAL A 222 12.04 -7.30 11.91
N MET A 223 12.66 -6.78 12.94
CA MET A 223 13.53 -5.61 12.88
C MET A 223 14.89 -5.96 13.49
N ASN A 224 15.93 -5.89 12.64
CA ASN A 224 17.32 -6.08 13.00
C ASN A 224 18.08 -4.77 12.99
#